data_8ca5e2cc8f3bfd0c705712a0d340ec71
#
_entry.id   8ca5e2cc8f3bfd0c705712a0d340ec71
#
_cell.length_a   1.000
_cell.length_b   1.000
_cell.length_c   1.000
_cell.angle_alpha   90.00
_cell.angle_beta   90.00
_cell.angle_gamma   90.00
#
_symmetry.space_group_name_H-M   'P 1'
#
loop_
_entity.id
_entity.type
_entity.pdbx_description
1 polymer ?
#
loop_
_entity_poly.entity_id
_entity_poly.type
_entity_poly.pdbx_seq_one_letter_code
_entity_poly.pdbx_strand_id
1 'polypeptide(L)'
;MTPDWKLRDLQPSQFYISAKKLQSVEAWLDAGDLSGFEPIPIKVLDGVPVMTDGHTRAVAALRAGLDAVPLVWDEDELDWEMYRICVDACRSRQLFSPVDLMERIIPETEYAEKWDAWCDKMQAEVKQSRFSAAKKAYVKDPCAASSLPFWKTEQMQLPANLSVYREDQFNEAACAGTDTPYFRMIHTLKSIPEPVLPAEYELTSANADELASHIQACYESEGVTGAELHAYTQRPVYDAELWVAVRERKTGRIAASGIGELDGRIGEGVLEWIQTSPVHRRKGLGKFVVCELLRRLSKKADFVTVSGRMNNPHEPYALYRACGFSHPVIWHVVRQVEIRRASGEEMLALWGYPDLDTAPPTAKFFFENIVS
;
A
#
# COMPACT_ATOMS: atom_id res chain seq x y z
N MET A 1 12.10 -5.17 31.45
CA MET A 1 12.62 -6.38 32.13
C MET A 1 13.23 -7.26 31.06
N THR A 2 14.46 -7.77 31.28
CA THR A 2 15.08 -8.78 30.41
C THR A 2 14.33 -10.11 30.57
N PRO A 3 14.17 -10.89 29.48
CA PRO A 3 13.59 -12.24 29.59
C PRO A 3 14.44 -13.14 30.46
N ASP A 4 13.80 -13.99 31.28
CA ASP A 4 14.48 -14.92 32.19
C ASP A 4 13.95 -16.35 31.97
N TRP A 5 14.37 -16.95 30.85
CA TRP A 5 14.13 -18.35 30.50
C TRP A 5 15.44 -19.06 30.27
N LYS A 6 15.43 -20.38 30.47
CA LYS A 6 16.52 -21.23 30.02
C LYS A 6 16.35 -21.59 28.56
N LEU A 7 17.43 -21.90 27.88
CA LEU A 7 17.39 -22.29 26.45
C LEU A 7 16.44 -23.46 26.21
N ARG A 8 16.40 -24.43 27.12
CA ARG A 8 15.51 -25.61 27.00
C ARG A 8 14.02 -25.30 27.13
N ASP A 9 13.67 -24.11 27.60
CA ASP A 9 12.27 -23.67 27.79
C ASP A 9 11.78 -22.88 26.58
N LEU A 10 12.65 -22.58 25.60
CA LEU A 10 12.34 -21.80 24.43
C LEU A 10 11.89 -22.69 23.27
N GLN A 11 10.80 -22.32 22.61
CA GLN A 11 10.34 -22.96 21.39
C GLN A 11 11.16 -22.46 20.19
N PRO A 12 11.81 -23.33 19.39
CA PRO A 12 12.45 -22.91 18.14
C PRO A 12 11.40 -22.59 17.06
N SER A 13 11.75 -21.66 16.19
CA SER A 13 11.03 -21.36 14.95
C SER A 13 11.79 -21.80 13.68
N GLN A 14 12.86 -22.57 13.87
CA GLN A 14 13.70 -23.12 12.83
C GLN A 14 13.96 -24.60 13.12
N PHE A 15 13.96 -25.48 12.10
CA PHE A 15 14.04 -26.93 12.33
C PHE A 15 15.29 -27.61 11.75
N TYR A 16 16.25 -26.85 11.23
CA TYR A 16 17.60 -27.30 10.87
C TYR A 16 18.63 -26.25 11.26
N ILE A 17 19.85 -26.71 11.56
CA ILE A 17 21.01 -25.86 11.83
C ILE A 17 22.06 -26.10 10.74
N SER A 18 22.61 -25.03 10.18
CA SER A 18 23.74 -25.11 9.26
C SER A 18 25.00 -25.47 10.02
N ALA A 19 25.63 -26.59 9.64
CA ALA A 19 26.90 -27.04 10.22
C ALA A 19 27.99 -25.98 10.06
N LYS A 20 28.04 -25.28 8.94
CA LYS A 20 28.98 -24.20 8.66
C LYS A 20 28.81 -23.02 9.59
N LYS A 21 27.56 -22.55 9.77
CA LYS A 21 27.25 -21.47 10.71
C LYS A 21 27.55 -21.85 12.15
N LEU A 22 27.22 -23.10 12.51
CA LEU A 22 27.50 -23.62 13.85
C LEU A 22 29.01 -23.67 14.15
N GLN A 23 29.83 -24.20 13.24
CA GLN A 23 31.29 -24.23 13.39
C GLN A 23 31.87 -22.82 13.60
N SER A 24 31.34 -21.81 12.92
CA SER A 24 31.78 -20.41 13.09
C SER A 24 31.46 -19.87 14.48
N VAL A 25 30.30 -20.23 15.04
CA VAL A 25 29.88 -19.80 16.38
C VAL A 25 30.70 -20.55 17.45
N GLU A 26 30.89 -21.85 17.31
CA GLU A 26 31.68 -22.68 18.25
C GLU A 26 33.12 -22.20 18.37
N ALA A 27 33.75 -21.80 17.26
CA ALA A 27 35.16 -21.38 17.23
C ALA A 27 35.46 -20.18 18.14
N TRP A 28 34.51 -19.25 18.35
CA TRP A 28 34.71 -18.14 19.29
C TRP A 28 34.19 -18.47 20.70
N LEU A 29 33.18 -19.33 20.86
CA LEU A 29 32.74 -19.82 22.17
C LEU A 29 33.82 -20.62 22.88
N ASP A 30 34.58 -21.46 22.15
CA ASP A 30 35.69 -22.26 22.68
C ASP A 30 36.84 -21.37 23.21
N ALA A 31 36.95 -20.15 22.74
CA ALA A 31 37.90 -19.15 23.28
C ALA A 31 37.54 -18.65 24.69
N GLY A 32 36.38 -19.05 25.25
CA GLY A 32 35.94 -18.74 26.62
C GLY A 32 35.47 -17.30 26.84
N ASP A 33 35.33 -16.54 25.80
CA ASP A 33 34.89 -15.15 25.88
C ASP A 33 33.41 -15.00 25.52
N LEU A 34 32.54 -14.94 26.58
CA LEU A 34 31.13 -14.68 26.43
C LEU A 34 30.77 -13.19 26.32
N SER A 35 31.74 -12.29 26.41
CA SER A 35 31.50 -10.85 26.34
C SER A 35 30.97 -10.41 24.99
N GLY A 36 31.24 -11.19 23.93
CA GLY A 36 30.74 -11.04 22.58
C GLY A 36 29.48 -11.84 22.26
N PHE A 37 28.84 -12.52 23.23
CA PHE A 37 27.63 -13.30 22.96
C PHE A 37 26.45 -12.35 22.70
N GLU A 38 26.05 -12.27 21.45
CA GLU A 38 24.90 -11.49 21.04
C GLU A 38 23.61 -12.11 21.61
N PRO A 39 22.78 -11.35 22.37
CA PRO A 39 21.57 -11.87 22.97
C PRO A 39 20.65 -12.57 21.98
N ILE A 40 19.98 -13.63 22.40
CA ILE A 40 19.01 -14.34 21.58
C ILE A 40 17.66 -13.62 21.65
N PRO A 41 17.11 -13.14 20.52
CA PRO A 41 15.83 -12.48 20.51
C PRO A 41 14.69 -13.50 20.63
N ILE A 42 13.71 -13.14 21.46
CA ILE A 42 12.53 -13.96 21.73
C ILE A 42 11.26 -13.14 21.75
N LYS A 43 10.16 -13.80 21.45
CA LYS A 43 8.79 -13.25 21.57
C LYS A 43 7.85 -14.27 22.18
N VAL A 44 6.89 -13.82 22.97
CA VAL A 44 5.82 -14.72 23.43
C VAL A 44 4.74 -14.77 22.35
N LEU A 45 4.56 -15.94 21.75
CA LEU A 45 3.49 -16.26 20.81
C LEU A 45 2.53 -17.26 21.43
N ASP A 46 1.26 -16.89 21.52
CA ASP A 46 0.20 -17.75 22.06
C ASP A 46 0.56 -18.36 23.44
N GLY A 47 1.22 -17.55 24.28
CA GLY A 47 1.65 -17.94 25.64
C GLY A 47 2.98 -18.74 25.70
N VAL A 48 3.65 -18.94 24.58
CA VAL A 48 4.90 -19.71 24.48
C VAL A 48 6.07 -18.80 24.13
N PRO A 49 7.21 -18.85 24.87
CA PRO A 49 8.40 -18.11 24.51
C PRO A 49 9.07 -18.74 23.26
N VAL A 50 9.04 -18.02 22.15
CA VAL A 50 9.55 -18.46 20.85
C VAL A 50 10.83 -17.71 20.53
N MET A 51 11.85 -18.43 20.09
CA MET A 51 13.04 -17.82 19.49
C MET A 51 12.73 -17.28 18.10
N THR A 52 12.98 -16.00 17.89
CA THR A 52 12.80 -15.36 16.59
C THR A 52 14.07 -15.42 15.74
N ASP A 53 15.23 -15.48 16.37
CA ASP A 53 16.54 -15.70 15.76
C ASP A 53 17.49 -16.38 16.75
N GLY A 54 18.76 -16.57 16.37
CA GLY A 54 19.84 -17.08 17.25
C GLY A 54 19.82 -18.58 17.49
N HIS A 55 19.08 -19.38 16.72
CA HIS A 55 19.00 -20.84 16.87
C HIS A 55 20.37 -21.52 16.84
N THR A 56 21.26 -21.06 15.96
CA THR A 56 22.63 -21.57 15.88
C THR A 56 23.42 -21.24 17.14
N ARG A 57 23.29 -20.04 17.70
CA ARG A 57 23.92 -19.60 18.96
C ARG A 57 23.42 -20.45 20.13
N ALA A 58 22.08 -20.70 20.17
CA ALA A 58 21.48 -21.54 21.20
C ALA A 58 22.02 -22.95 21.19
N VAL A 59 22.13 -23.58 20.00
CA VAL A 59 22.69 -24.95 19.87
C VAL A 59 24.16 -24.96 20.27
N ALA A 60 24.97 -23.98 19.83
CA ALA A 60 26.38 -23.88 20.22
C ALA A 60 26.54 -23.73 21.74
N ALA A 61 25.74 -22.87 22.38
CA ALA A 61 25.75 -22.67 23.84
C ALA A 61 25.40 -23.96 24.59
N LEU A 62 24.33 -24.65 24.18
CA LEU A 62 23.95 -25.95 24.77
C LEU A 62 25.02 -26.99 24.61
N ARG A 63 25.71 -27.08 23.47
CA ARG A 63 26.86 -28.01 23.26
C ARG A 63 28.06 -27.65 24.13
N ALA A 64 28.26 -26.38 24.43
CA ALA A 64 29.23 -25.91 25.41
C ALA A 64 28.80 -26.10 26.89
N GLY A 65 27.62 -26.70 27.13
CA GLY A 65 27.11 -26.94 28.48
C GLY A 65 26.40 -25.72 29.11
N LEU A 66 26.12 -24.67 28.34
CA LEU A 66 25.46 -23.47 28.80
C LEU A 66 23.92 -23.58 28.56
N ASP A 67 23.11 -23.50 29.63
CA ASP A 67 21.66 -23.54 29.54
C ASP A 67 21.03 -22.14 29.74
N ALA A 68 21.81 -21.19 30.20
CA ALA A 68 21.43 -19.80 30.41
C ALA A 68 22.36 -18.87 29.62
N VAL A 69 21.81 -18.08 28.72
CA VAL A 69 22.50 -17.10 27.90
C VAL A 69 21.71 -15.80 27.91
N PRO A 70 22.31 -14.66 27.52
CA PRO A 70 21.57 -13.42 27.38
C PRO A 70 20.40 -13.55 26.40
N LEU A 71 19.20 -13.13 26.85
CA LEU A 71 18.00 -13.05 26.01
C LEU A 71 17.55 -11.61 25.89
N VAL A 72 16.88 -11.27 24.79
CA VAL A 72 16.31 -9.94 24.55
C VAL A 72 14.90 -10.07 23.98
N TRP A 73 14.02 -9.13 24.30
CA TRP A 73 12.73 -9.04 23.66
C TRP A 73 12.91 -8.60 22.21
N ASP A 74 12.31 -9.34 21.30
CA ASP A 74 12.21 -8.91 19.92
C ASP A 74 11.08 -7.87 19.80
N GLU A 75 11.45 -6.64 19.50
CA GLU A 75 10.51 -5.51 19.36
C GLU A 75 10.21 -5.21 17.88
N ASP A 76 10.82 -5.94 16.94
CA ASP A 76 10.61 -5.76 15.51
C ASP A 76 9.19 -6.15 15.09
N GLU A 77 8.67 -5.46 14.07
CA GLU A 77 7.42 -5.82 13.40
C GLU A 77 7.65 -7.02 12.46
N LEU A 78 7.58 -8.22 13.01
CA LEU A 78 7.77 -9.47 12.29
C LEU A 78 6.43 -10.03 11.75
N ASP A 79 6.53 -10.89 10.74
CA ASP A 79 5.38 -11.62 10.20
C ASP A 79 4.98 -12.77 11.15
N TRP A 80 4.13 -12.49 12.13
CA TRP A 80 3.73 -13.45 13.15
C TRP A 80 2.94 -14.64 12.59
N GLU A 81 2.30 -14.52 11.44
CA GLU A 81 1.69 -15.66 10.75
C GLU A 81 2.76 -16.64 10.28
N MET A 82 3.84 -16.13 9.66
CA MET A 82 4.99 -16.94 9.28
C MET A 82 5.67 -17.60 10.48
N TYR A 83 5.84 -16.89 11.59
CA TYR A 83 6.42 -17.47 12.80
C TYR A 83 5.55 -18.60 13.37
N ARG A 84 4.22 -18.47 13.38
CA ARG A 84 3.33 -19.57 13.76
C ARG A 84 3.50 -20.80 12.86
N ILE A 85 3.58 -20.60 11.55
CA ILE A 85 3.83 -21.69 10.59
C ILE A 85 5.17 -22.36 10.88
N CYS A 86 6.22 -21.59 11.16
CA CYS A 86 7.54 -22.12 11.53
C CYS A 86 7.49 -22.93 12.85
N VAL A 87 6.82 -22.41 13.87
CA VAL A 87 6.62 -23.11 15.16
C VAL A 87 5.84 -24.41 14.97
N ASP A 88 4.76 -24.39 14.21
CA ASP A 88 3.96 -25.60 13.92
C ASP A 88 4.76 -26.62 13.12
N ALA A 89 5.59 -26.16 12.19
CA ALA A 89 6.52 -27.00 11.46
C ALA A 89 7.58 -27.64 12.36
N CYS A 90 8.09 -26.93 13.36
CA CYS A 90 8.97 -27.47 14.39
C CYS A 90 8.24 -28.53 15.24
N ARG A 91 7.08 -28.19 15.78
CA ARG A 91 6.29 -29.09 16.66
C ARG A 91 5.86 -30.36 15.94
N SER A 92 5.46 -30.29 14.68
CA SER A 92 5.13 -31.47 13.86
C SER A 92 6.31 -32.42 13.67
N ARG A 93 7.54 -31.92 13.84
CA ARG A 93 8.80 -32.67 13.82
C ARG A 93 9.31 -33.05 15.19
N GLN A 94 8.50 -32.85 16.23
CA GLN A 94 8.85 -33.10 17.65
C GLN A 94 10.00 -32.23 18.14
N LEU A 95 10.07 -30.98 17.68
CA LEU A 95 11.08 -30.00 18.10
C LEU A 95 10.42 -28.97 19.02
N PHE A 96 10.62 -29.09 20.30
CA PHE A 96 9.99 -28.28 21.33
C PHE A 96 10.99 -27.36 22.05
N SER A 97 12.30 -27.62 21.85
CA SER A 97 13.38 -26.83 22.43
C SER A 97 14.61 -26.82 21.52
N PRO A 98 15.57 -25.90 21.70
CA PRO A 98 16.84 -25.94 20.99
C PRO A 98 17.67 -27.21 21.22
N VAL A 99 17.38 -27.95 22.30
CA VAL A 99 18.02 -29.26 22.54
C VAL A 99 17.73 -30.24 21.40
N ASP A 100 16.50 -30.22 20.89
CA ASP A 100 16.06 -31.11 19.81
C ASP A 100 16.72 -30.75 18.46
N LEU A 101 17.25 -29.53 18.34
CA LEU A 101 17.98 -29.08 17.15
C LEU A 101 19.42 -29.66 17.08
N MET A 102 19.95 -30.19 18.18
CA MET A 102 21.30 -30.80 18.18
C MET A 102 21.43 -31.99 17.22
N GLU A 103 20.32 -32.70 16.97
CA GLU A 103 20.25 -33.81 16.01
C GLU A 103 19.81 -33.32 14.60
N ARG A 104 19.67 -32.03 14.39
CA ARG A 104 19.22 -31.40 13.15
C ARG A 104 20.28 -30.54 12.47
N ILE A 105 21.56 -30.81 12.79
CA ILE A 105 22.70 -30.12 12.17
C ILE A 105 22.98 -30.78 10.82
N ILE A 106 22.94 -30.01 9.74
CA ILE A 106 23.12 -30.51 8.38
C ILE A 106 24.11 -29.65 7.59
N PRO A 107 24.74 -30.22 6.53
CA PRO A 107 25.63 -29.47 5.64
C PRO A 107 24.94 -28.27 5.00
N GLU A 108 25.70 -27.26 4.60
CA GLU A 108 25.20 -26.00 4.01
C GLU A 108 24.32 -26.23 2.77
N THR A 109 24.71 -27.19 1.91
CA THR A 109 23.91 -27.52 0.71
C THR A 109 22.54 -28.07 1.06
N GLU A 110 22.48 -28.99 2.03
CA GLU A 110 21.20 -29.53 2.50
C GLU A 110 20.40 -28.51 3.27
N TYR A 111 21.05 -27.56 3.98
CA TYR A 111 20.37 -26.48 4.69
C TYR A 111 19.66 -25.57 3.70
N ALA A 112 20.31 -25.17 2.62
CA ALA A 112 19.70 -24.38 1.56
C ALA A 112 18.49 -25.08 0.91
N GLU A 113 18.59 -26.39 0.67
CA GLU A 113 17.50 -27.16 0.06
C GLU A 113 16.33 -27.43 1.02
N LYS A 114 16.63 -27.70 2.29
CA LYS A 114 15.61 -28.19 3.26
C LYS A 114 15.02 -27.07 4.13
N TRP A 115 15.79 -26.03 4.41
CA TRP A 115 15.33 -24.91 5.24
C TRP A 115 15.05 -23.66 4.41
N ASP A 116 16.03 -23.13 3.67
CA ASP A 116 15.85 -21.88 2.94
C ASP A 116 14.77 -22.03 1.86
N ALA A 117 14.81 -23.09 1.05
CA ALA A 117 13.79 -23.37 0.05
C ALA A 117 12.39 -23.63 0.66
N TRP A 118 12.32 -24.22 1.87
CA TRP A 118 11.06 -24.36 2.60
C TRP A 118 10.52 -23.01 3.05
N CYS A 119 11.37 -22.12 3.57
CA CYS A 119 10.99 -20.76 3.95
C CYS A 119 10.43 -19.99 2.75
N ASP A 120 11.15 -20.01 1.63
CA ASP A 120 10.72 -19.33 0.39
C ASP A 120 9.36 -19.83 -0.09
N LYS A 121 9.16 -21.17 -0.05
CA LYS A 121 7.88 -21.79 -0.40
C LYS A 121 6.75 -21.32 0.53
N MET A 122 6.94 -21.36 1.83
CA MET A 122 5.93 -20.94 2.80
C MET A 122 5.60 -19.44 2.69
N GLN A 123 6.60 -18.59 2.48
CA GLN A 123 6.38 -17.18 2.23
C GLN A 123 5.53 -16.95 0.97
N ALA A 124 5.80 -17.68 -0.11
CA ALA A 124 5.02 -17.62 -1.34
C ALA A 124 3.56 -18.08 -1.12
N GLU A 125 3.35 -19.17 -0.36
CA GLU A 125 2.02 -19.70 -0.05
C GLU A 125 1.21 -18.73 0.82
N VAL A 126 1.81 -18.14 1.86
CA VAL A 126 1.17 -17.12 2.71
C VAL A 126 0.81 -15.89 1.90
N LYS A 127 1.75 -15.39 1.08
CA LYS A 127 1.50 -14.26 0.18
C LYS A 127 0.33 -14.54 -0.77
N GLN A 128 0.29 -15.73 -1.37
CA GLN A 128 -0.79 -16.14 -2.27
C GLN A 128 -2.14 -16.28 -1.54
N SER A 129 -2.13 -16.81 -0.31
CA SER A 129 -3.33 -16.91 0.53
C SER A 129 -3.90 -15.53 0.87
N ARG A 130 -3.04 -14.61 1.32
CA ARG A 130 -3.42 -13.22 1.62
C ARG A 130 -3.98 -12.50 0.39
N PHE A 131 -3.30 -12.64 -0.75
CA PHE A 131 -3.80 -12.10 -2.02
C PHE A 131 -5.18 -12.65 -2.37
N SER A 132 -5.37 -13.97 -2.27
CA SER A 132 -6.64 -14.61 -2.59
C SER A 132 -7.78 -14.16 -1.67
N ALA A 133 -7.51 -13.99 -0.39
CA ALA A 133 -8.47 -13.47 0.58
C ALA A 133 -8.82 -12.00 0.30
N ALA A 134 -7.82 -11.16 0.05
CA ALA A 134 -8.01 -9.75 -0.29
C ALA A 134 -8.79 -9.58 -1.61
N LYS A 135 -8.41 -10.33 -2.66
CA LYS A 135 -9.13 -10.38 -3.93
C LYS A 135 -10.60 -10.74 -3.73
N LYS A 136 -10.87 -11.82 -2.99
CA LYS A 136 -12.24 -12.29 -2.74
C LYS A 136 -13.09 -11.25 -2.01
N ALA A 137 -12.51 -10.57 -1.03
CA ALA A 137 -13.18 -9.51 -0.27
C ALA A 137 -13.48 -8.30 -1.18
N TYR A 138 -12.49 -7.88 -1.97
CA TYR A 138 -12.60 -6.72 -2.86
C TYR A 138 -13.61 -6.94 -3.99
N VAL A 139 -13.51 -8.04 -4.74
CA VAL A 139 -14.36 -8.32 -5.93
C VAL A 139 -15.84 -8.48 -5.57
N LYS A 140 -16.16 -8.81 -4.32
CA LYS A 140 -17.55 -8.89 -3.84
C LYS A 140 -18.27 -7.56 -3.96
N ASP A 141 -17.63 -6.46 -3.61
CA ASP A 141 -18.14 -5.09 -3.76
C ASP A 141 -16.96 -4.12 -3.85
N PRO A 142 -16.38 -3.93 -5.05
CA PRO A 142 -15.18 -3.12 -5.23
C PRO A 142 -15.31 -1.68 -4.76
N CYS A 143 -16.51 -1.11 -4.92
CA CYS A 143 -16.78 0.29 -4.55
C CYS A 143 -16.90 0.50 -3.04
N ALA A 144 -17.44 -0.47 -2.31
CA ALA A 144 -17.55 -0.40 -0.86
C ALA A 144 -16.30 -0.93 -0.12
N ALA A 145 -15.52 -1.81 -0.77
CA ALA A 145 -14.31 -2.38 -0.18
C ALA A 145 -13.16 -1.37 -0.10
N SER A 146 -13.05 -0.45 -1.06
CA SER A 146 -11.97 0.52 -1.10
C SER A 146 -12.36 1.78 -1.88
N SER A 147 -11.81 2.92 -1.48
CA SER A 147 -11.84 4.17 -2.25
C SER A 147 -10.93 4.12 -3.48
N LEU A 148 -9.99 3.17 -3.54
CA LEU A 148 -8.98 3.03 -4.57
C LEU A 148 -9.18 1.74 -5.37
N PRO A 149 -8.67 1.67 -6.63
CA PRO A 149 -8.52 0.43 -7.37
C PRO A 149 -7.67 -0.61 -6.62
N PHE A 150 -7.92 -1.89 -6.83
CA PHE A 150 -7.25 -2.97 -6.09
C PHE A 150 -5.72 -2.88 -6.17
N TRP A 151 -5.16 -2.65 -7.34
CA TRP A 151 -3.72 -2.56 -7.52
C TRP A 151 -3.07 -1.41 -6.73
N LYS A 152 -3.82 -0.30 -6.52
CA LYS A 152 -3.35 0.83 -5.70
C LYS A 152 -3.38 0.49 -4.21
N THR A 153 -4.31 -0.33 -3.75
CA THR A 153 -4.41 -0.71 -2.32
C THR A 153 -3.20 -1.50 -1.82
N GLU A 154 -2.53 -2.22 -2.72
CA GLU A 154 -1.34 -3.00 -2.37
C GLU A 154 -0.05 -2.17 -2.35
N GLN A 155 -0.04 -1.02 -3.02
CA GLN A 155 1.19 -0.24 -3.27
C GLN A 155 1.21 1.11 -2.56
N MET A 156 0.05 1.65 -2.20
CA MET A 156 -0.07 2.99 -1.64
C MET A 156 -0.25 2.96 -0.13
N GLN A 157 0.71 3.55 0.57
CA GLN A 157 0.49 4.04 1.93
C GLN A 157 -0.12 5.44 1.84
N LEU A 158 -1.23 5.64 2.54
CA LEU A 158 -1.82 6.98 2.63
C LEU A 158 -0.85 7.91 3.37
N PRO A 159 -0.64 9.14 2.90
CA PRO A 159 0.09 10.14 3.65
C PRO A 159 -0.50 10.31 5.06
N ALA A 160 0.35 10.54 6.06
CA ALA A 160 -0.07 10.64 7.46
C ALA A 160 -1.14 11.73 7.72
N ASN A 161 -1.19 12.75 6.86
CA ASN A 161 -2.17 13.83 6.93
C ASN A 161 -3.44 13.58 6.13
N LEU A 162 -3.64 12.37 5.56
CA LEU A 162 -4.86 11.97 4.86
C LEU A 162 -5.57 10.87 5.62
N SER A 163 -6.87 11.05 5.79
CA SER A 163 -7.79 10.02 6.29
C SER A 163 -8.90 9.79 5.26
N VAL A 164 -9.32 8.56 5.10
CA VAL A 164 -10.35 8.19 4.12
C VAL A 164 -11.46 7.45 4.84
N TYR A 165 -12.69 7.91 4.68
CA TYR A 165 -13.87 7.34 5.32
C TYR A 165 -14.94 7.05 4.27
N ARG A 166 -15.65 5.95 4.41
CA ARG A 166 -16.88 5.74 3.67
C ARG A 166 -18.01 6.58 4.28
N GLU A 167 -19.01 6.98 3.49
CA GLU A 167 -20.15 7.82 3.90
C GLU A 167 -20.80 7.38 5.22
N ASP A 168 -21.01 6.08 5.40
CA ASP A 168 -21.63 5.51 6.62
C ASP A 168 -20.72 5.52 7.85
N GLN A 169 -19.44 5.82 7.68
CA GLN A 169 -18.41 5.92 8.73
C GLN A 169 -17.96 7.38 8.95
N PHE A 170 -18.34 8.29 8.05
CA PHE A 170 -17.92 9.67 8.12
C PHE A 170 -18.77 10.46 9.12
N ASN A 171 -18.10 11.22 9.98
CA ASN A 171 -18.74 12.15 10.91
C ASN A 171 -18.20 13.56 10.68
N GLU A 172 -18.97 14.38 9.98
CA GLU A 172 -18.61 15.76 9.66
C GLU A 172 -18.32 16.60 10.91
N ALA A 173 -19.09 16.41 12.00
CA ALA A 173 -18.90 17.16 13.25
C ALA A 173 -17.58 16.82 13.98
N ALA A 174 -16.98 15.65 13.71
CA ALA A 174 -15.70 15.22 14.26
C ALA A 174 -14.53 15.44 13.28
N CYS A 175 -14.80 15.98 12.09
CA CYS A 175 -13.81 16.19 11.04
C CYS A 175 -12.95 17.42 11.33
N ALA A 176 -11.67 17.20 11.66
CA ALA A 176 -10.69 18.27 11.92
C ALA A 176 -9.87 18.65 10.66
N GLY A 177 -10.46 18.62 9.48
CA GLY A 177 -9.75 18.88 8.24
C GLY A 177 -10.65 19.33 7.08
N THR A 178 -10.06 19.46 5.91
CA THR A 178 -10.83 19.74 4.68
C THR A 178 -11.28 18.43 4.06
N ASP A 179 -12.58 18.24 3.96
CA ASP A 179 -13.19 17.10 3.29
C ASP A 179 -13.32 17.34 1.78
N THR A 180 -13.00 16.31 1.02
CA THR A 180 -13.26 16.27 -0.43
C THR A 180 -13.98 14.95 -0.74
N PRO A 181 -15.31 14.98 -0.92
CA PRO A 181 -16.05 13.76 -1.19
C PRO A 181 -15.88 13.30 -2.65
N TYR A 182 -15.68 11.99 -2.81
CA TYR A 182 -15.56 11.29 -4.08
C TYR A 182 -16.66 10.24 -4.20
N PHE A 183 -17.25 10.13 -5.38
CA PHE A 183 -18.00 8.93 -5.73
C PHE A 183 -17.05 7.85 -6.29
N ARG A 184 -17.40 6.59 -6.05
CA ARG A 184 -16.84 5.44 -6.74
C ARG A 184 -17.98 4.61 -7.30
N MET A 185 -17.90 4.24 -8.58
CA MET A 185 -18.97 3.53 -9.31
C MET A 185 -18.39 2.33 -10.05
N ILE A 186 -19.25 1.34 -10.31
CA ILE A 186 -18.91 0.12 -11.05
C ILE A 186 -19.72 0.01 -12.34
N HIS A 187 -19.10 -0.53 -13.40
CA HIS A 187 -19.73 -0.99 -14.63
C HIS A 187 -19.47 -2.49 -14.81
N THR A 188 -20.52 -3.29 -14.95
CA THR A 188 -20.42 -4.76 -15.03
C THR A 188 -20.13 -5.28 -16.44
N LEU A 189 -19.94 -4.42 -17.42
CA LEU A 189 -19.66 -4.71 -18.84
C LEU A 189 -20.74 -5.49 -19.58
N LYS A 190 -21.86 -5.81 -18.94
CA LYS A 190 -22.98 -6.58 -19.55
C LYS A 190 -23.73 -5.82 -20.64
N SER A 191 -23.81 -4.51 -20.55
CA SER A 191 -24.49 -3.65 -21.52
C SER A 191 -23.77 -2.32 -21.62
N ILE A 192 -23.13 -2.06 -22.74
CA ILE A 192 -22.38 -0.84 -23.03
C ILE A 192 -23.16 -0.07 -24.10
N PRO A 193 -23.48 1.23 -23.87
CA PRO A 193 -24.12 2.05 -24.89
C PRO A 193 -23.23 2.15 -26.14
N GLU A 194 -23.85 2.11 -27.31
CA GLU A 194 -23.11 2.25 -28.59
C GLU A 194 -22.39 3.59 -28.65
N PRO A 195 -21.08 3.61 -28.82
CA PRO A 195 -20.34 4.86 -28.92
C PRO A 195 -20.55 5.54 -30.27
N VAL A 196 -21.06 6.76 -30.26
CA VAL A 196 -21.28 7.58 -31.46
C VAL A 196 -20.22 8.67 -31.54
N LEU A 197 -19.40 8.64 -32.60
CA LEU A 197 -18.42 9.69 -32.87
C LEU A 197 -18.94 10.61 -33.97
N PRO A 198 -19.11 11.93 -33.74
CA PRO A 198 -19.51 12.85 -34.79
C PRO A 198 -18.48 12.88 -35.94
N ALA A 199 -18.95 13.11 -37.17
CA ALA A 199 -18.14 12.95 -38.40
C ALA A 199 -16.93 13.89 -38.46
N GLU A 200 -16.98 15.03 -37.79
CA GLU A 200 -15.89 16.01 -37.69
C GLU A 200 -14.71 15.54 -36.81
N TYR A 201 -14.86 14.41 -36.13
CA TYR A 201 -13.83 13.83 -35.23
C TYR A 201 -13.36 12.46 -35.73
N GLU A 202 -12.22 12.06 -35.22
CA GLU A 202 -11.67 10.70 -35.42
C GLU A 202 -11.04 10.17 -34.15
N LEU A 203 -11.16 8.86 -33.96
CA LEU A 203 -10.49 8.12 -32.89
C LEU A 203 -9.05 7.84 -33.29
N THR A 204 -8.10 8.19 -32.42
CA THR A 204 -6.66 8.01 -32.66
C THR A 204 -5.99 7.51 -31.36
N SER A 205 -4.68 7.27 -31.46
CA SER A 205 -3.80 7.18 -30.30
C SER A 205 -3.11 8.52 -30.04
N ALA A 206 -2.59 8.71 -28.83
CA ALA A 206 -1.72 9.83 -28.48
C ALA A 206 -0.61 9.32 -27.56
N ASN A 207 0.57 9.93 -27.63
CA ASN A 207 1.67 9.63 -26.72
C ASN A 207 1.46 10.32 -25.35
N ALA A 208 2.34 10.01 -24.40
CA ALA A 208 2.23 10.53 -23.03
C ALA A 208 2.31 12.06 -22.98
N ASP A 209 3.18 12.69 -23.78
CA ASP A 209 3.35 14.14 -23.78
C ASP A 209 2.13 14.86 -24.38
N GLU A 210 1.56 14.33 -25.46
CA GLU A 210 0.33 14.85 -26.06
C GLU A 210 -0.85 14.75 -25.08
N LEU A 211 -0.98 13.61 -24.38
CA LEU A 211 -2.04 13.42 -23.40
C LEU A 211 -1.85 14.34 -22.19
N ALA A 212 -0.62 14.46 -21.67
CA ALA A 212 -0.32 15.38 -20.57
C ALA A 212 -0.68 16.82 -20.95
N SER A 213 -0.27 17.28 -22.12
CA SER A 213 -0.61 18.62 -22.62
C SER A 213 -2.11 18.83 -22.75
N HIS A 214 -2.83 17.81 -23.22
CA HIS A 214 -4.29 17.87 -23.32
C HIS A 214 -4.98 17.88 -21.95
N ILE A 215 -4.51 17.05 -20.99
CA ILE A 215 -5.03 17.02 -19.62
C ILE A 215 -4.83 18.39 -18.97
N GLN A 216 -3.61 18.95 -19.02
CA GLN A 216 -3.29 20.26 -18.46
C GLN A 216 -4.18 21.38 -19.05
N ALA A 217 -4.47 21.31 -20.37
CA ALA A 217 -5.36 22.28 -21.01
C ALA A 217 -6.85 22.15 -20.61
N CYS A 218 -7.24 21.03 -20.01
CA CYS A 218 -8.61 20.77 -19.58
C CYS A 218 -8.89 21.12 -18.10
N TYR A 219 -7.85 21.23 -17.28
CA TYR A 219 -7.93 21.50 -15.84
C TYR A 219 -7.15 22.74 -15.47
N GLU A 220 -7.74 23.60 -14.63
CA GLU A 220 -7.10 24.86 -14.19
C GLU A 220 -6.10 24.66 -13.05
N SER A 221 -6.41 23.73 -12.13
CA SER A 221 -5.66 23.53 -10.88
C SER A 221 -5.06 22.14 -10.72
N GLU A 222 -5.33 21.24 -11.65
CA GLU A 222 -4.86 19.87 -11.63
C GLU A 222 -4.28 19.51 -12.99
N GLY A 223 -3.21 18.80 -12.98
CA GLY A 223 -2.58 18.36 -14.20
C GLY A 223 -1.64 17.22 -13.92
N VAL A 224 -1.20 16.61 -14.98
CA VAL A 224 -0.16 15.59 -14.97
C VAL A 224 0.90 15.99 -15.99
N THR A 225 2.15 15.85 -15.64
CA THR A 225 3.28 16.12 -16.52
C THR A 225 3.51 14.96 -17.49
N GLY A 226 4.22 15.21 -18.60
CA GLY A 226 4.66 14.15 -19.50
C GLY A 226 5.48 13.08 -18.79
N ALA A 227 6.38 13.48 -17.89
CA ALA A 227 7.20 12.56 -17.09
C ALA A 227 6.34 11.64 -16.19
N GLU A 228 5.30 12.17 -15.55
CA GLU A 228 4.37 11.37 -14.75
C GLU A 228 3.57 10.40 -15.61
N LEU A 229 3.08 10.80 -16.78
CA LEU A 229 2.40 9.87 -17.70
C LEU A 229 3.36 8.84 -18.30
N HIS A 230 4.61 9.18 -18.55
CA HIS A 230 5.62 8.18 -18.91
C HIS A 230 5.80 7.14 -17.77
N ALA A 231 5.81 7.57 -16.51
CA ALA A 231 5.86 6.63 -15.39
C ALA A 231 4.61 5.69 -15.34
N TYR A 232 3.44 6.14 -15.81
CA TYR A 232 2.25 5.28 -15.91
C TYR A 232 2.48 4.08 -16.85
N THR A 233 3.32 4.21 -17.88
CA THR A 233 3.65 3.10 -18.79
C THR A 233 4.45 1.98 -18.12
N GLN A 234 5.01 2.22 -16.95
CA GLN A 234 5.73 1.22 -16.14
C GLN A 234 4.83 0.53 -15.09
N ARG A 235 3.58 0.95 -14.96
CA ARG A 235 2.64 0.34 -14.01
C ARG A 235 2.25 -1.06 -14.48
N PRO A 236 2.03 -2.02 -13.57
CA PRO A 236 1.60 -3.38 -13.93
C PRO A 236 0.21 -3.43 -14.58
N VAL A 237 -0.53 -2.34 -14.51
CA VAL A 237 -1.89 -2.17 -15.06
C VAL A 237 -1.91 -1.39 -16.38
N TYR A 238 -0.73 -1.05 -16.92
CA TYR A 238 -0.62 -0.35 -18.18
C TYR A 238 -1.02 -1.22 -19.38
N ASP A 239 -1.85 -0.65 -20.24
CA ASP A 239 -2.22 -1.23 -21.53
C ASP A 239 -2.32 -0.08 -22.56
N ALA A 240 -1.44 -0.07 -23.54
CA ALA A 240 -1.39 0.98 -24.57
C ALA A 240 -2.70 1.12 -25.37
N GLU A 241 -3.46 0.02 -25.53
CA GLU A 241 -4.74 0.05 -26.23
C GLU A 241 -5.83 0.79 -25.43
N LEU A 242 -5.63 0.99 -24.13
CA LEU A 242 -6.56 1.69 -23.26
C LEU A 242 -6.24 3.20 -23.13
N TRP A 243 -5.27 3.70 -23.90
CA TRP A 243 -4.96 5.12 -24.00
C TRP A 243 -5.57 5.68 -25.27
N VAL A 244 -6.69 6.39 -25.18
CA VAL A 244 -7.48 6.84 -26.33
C VAL A 244 -7.48 8.36 -26.45
N ALA A 245 -7.42 8.84 -27.69
CA ALA A 245 -7.60 10.25 -28.05
C ALA A 245 -8.61 10.38 -29.17
N VAL A 246 -9.41 11.44 -29.11
CA VAL A 246 -10.32 11.87 -30.17
C VAL A 246 -9.80 13.20 -30.71
N ARG A 247 -9.49 13.26 -32.00
CA ARG A 247 -8.99 14.47 -32.66
C ARG A 247 -10.07 15.11 -33.52
N GLU A 248 -10.07 16.44 -33.56
CA GLU A 248 -10.84 17.17 -34.56
C GLU A 248 -10.12 17.07 -35.92
N ARG A 249 -10.78 16.54 -36.95
CA ARG A 249 -10.21 16.32 -38.28
C ARG A 249 -9.64 17.58 -38.93
N LYS A 250 -10.30 18.73 -38.71
CA LYS A 250 -9.91 20.01 -39.27
C LYS A 250 -8.59 20.55 -38.77
N THR A 251 -8.32 20.39 -37.46
CA THR A 251 -7.15 21.00 -36.80
C THR A 251 -6.08 19.97 -36.39
N GLY A 252 -6.42 18.69 -36.37
CA GLY A 252 -5.59 17.63 -35.83
C GLY A 252 -5.41 17.67 -34.29
N ARG A 253 -6.03 18.63 -33.61
CA ARG A 253 -5.91 18.80 -32.15
C ARG A 253 -6.75 17.77 -31.39
N ILE A 254 -6.27 17.36 -30.23
CA ILE A 254 -7.03 16.48 -29.34
C ILE A 254 -8.23 17.26 -28.78
N ALA A 255 -9.42 16.72 -29.01
CA ALA A 255 -10.70 17.28 -28.55
C ALA A 255 -11.19 16.57 -27.25
N ALA A 256 -10.92 15.28 -27.13
CA ALA A 256 -11.20 14.50 -25.92
C ALA A 256 -10.19 13.37 -25.78
N SER A 257 -9.92 12.93 -24.56
CA SER A 257 -9.06 11.78 -24.31
C SER A 257 -9.46 11.05 -23.03
N GLY A 258 -8.95 9.84 -22.87
CA GLY A 258 -9.15 9.03 -21.69
C GLY A 258 -8.08 7.95 -21.57
N ILE A 259 -7.76 7.60 -20.36
CA ILE A 259 -6.84 6.55 -19.99
C ILE A 259 -7.63 5.46 -19.26
N GLY A 260 -7.45 4.21 -19.69
CA GLY A 260 -7.87 3.03 -18.95
C GLY A 260 -6.65 2.29 -18.39
N GLU A 261 -6.81 1.68 -17.25
CA GLU A 261 -5.86 0.75 -16.64
C GLU A 261 -6.52 -0.63 -16.51
N LEU A 262 -5.73 -1.72 -16.51
CA LEU A 262 -6.23 -3.09 -16.40
C LEU A 262 -5.43 -3.89 -15.37
N ASP A 263 -6.04 -4.23 -14.24
CA ASP A 263 -5.49 -5.25 -13.34
C ASP A 263 -5.99 -6.65 -13.75
N GLY A 264 -5.21 -7.32 -14.60
CA GLY A 264 -5.53 -8.66 -15.08
C GLY A 264 -5.56 -9.74 -13.98
N ARG A 265 -4.95 -9.50 -12.80
CA ARG A 265 -4.95 -10.45 -11.68
C ARG A 265 -6.34 -10.63 -11.08
N ILE A 266 -7.15 -9.58 -11.11
CA ILE A 266 -8.51 -9.58 -10.53
C ILE A 266 -9.60 -9.27 -11.56
N GLY A 267 -9.24 -8.94 -12.79
CA GLY A 267 -10.18 -8.58 -13.86
C GLY A 267 -10.78 -7.17 -13.70
N GLU A 268 -10.10 -6.23 -13.02
CA GLU A 268 -10.56 -4.86 -12.85
C GLU A 268 -10.02 -3.95 -13.95
N GLY A 269 -10.92 -3.31 -14.72
CA GLY A 269 -10.61 -2.10 -15.48
C GLY A 269 -10.83 -0.85 -14.64
N VAL A 270 -10.01 0.19 -14.85
CA VAL A 270 -10.15 1.48 -14.17
C VAL A 270 -10.14 2.60 -15.20
N LEU A 271 -11.05 3.56 -15.09
CA LEU A 271 -11.01 4.77 -15.91
C LEU A 271 -10.29 5.89 -15.16
N GLU A 272 -9.28 6.44 -15.82
CA GLU A 272 -8.45 7.54 -15.33
C GLU A 272 -8.43 8.67 -16.38
N TRP A 273 -8.30 9.92 -15.93
CA TRP A 273 -8.09 11.08 -16.79
C TRP A 273 -9.05 11.17 -17.98
N ILE A 274 -10.36 11.12 -17.74
CA ILE A 274 -11.39 11.31 -18.77
C ILE A 274 -11.68 12.81 -18.92
N GLN A 275 -11.35 13.40 -20.06
CA GLN A 275 -11.55 14.83 -20.28
C GLN A 275 -11.98 15.16 -21.71
N THR A 276 -12.60 16.33 -21.83
CA THR A 276 -12.97 16.97 -23.11
C THR A 276 -12.55 18.44 -23.07
N SER A 277 -11.81 18.88 -24.08
CA SER A 277 -11.41 20.29 -24.23
C SER A 277 -12.61 21.24 -24.11
N PRO A 278 -12.48 22.40 -23.45
CA PRO A 278 -13.61 23.31 -23.21
C PRO A 278 -14.43 23.63 -24.46
N VAL A 279 -13.76 23.92 -25.59
CA VAL A 279 -14.39 24.27 -26.87
C VAL A 279 -15.11 23.11 -27.59
N HIS A 280 -14.88 21.88 -27.14
CA HIS A 280 -15.47 20.65 -27.69
C HIS A 280 -16.48 19.98 -26.76
N ARG A 281 -16.78 20.60 -25.60
CA ARG A 281 -17.79 20.09 -24.66
C ARG A 281 -19.19 20.08 -25.26
N ARG A 282 -20.08 19.26 -24.67
CA ARG A 282 -21.52 19.10 -25.04
C ARG A 282 -21.75 18.54 -26.45
N LYS A 283 -20.72 17.95 -27.08
CA LYS A 283 -20.78 17.28 -28.39
C LYS A 283 -20.77 15.75 -28.30
N GLY A 284 -20.94 15.18 -27.11
CA GLY A 284 -20.98 13.73 -26.86
C GLY A 284 -19.61 13.05 -26.77
N LEU A 285 -18.48 13.80 -26.92
CA LEU A 285 -17.14 13.19 -26.95
C LEU A 285 -16.73 12.51 -25.66
N GLY A 286 -17.06 13.05 -24.51
CA GLY A 286 -16.79 12.39 -23.23
C GLY A 286 -17.52 11.05 -23.11
N LYS A 287 -18.79 10.98 -23.53
CA LYS A 287 -19.55 9.72 -23.58
C LYS A 287 -18.91 8.74 -24.55
N PHE A 288 -18.48 9.21 -25.75
CA PHE A 288 -17.77 8.38 -26.71
C PHE A 288 -16.50 7.77 -26.12
N VAL A 289 -15.63 8.55 -25.51
CA VAL A 289 -14.37 8.09 -24.90
C VAL A 289 -14.63 7.02 -23.81
N VAL A 290 -15.59 7.27 -22.92
CA VAL A 290 -15.95 6.29 -21.88
C VAL A 290 -16.48 5.00 -22.49
N CYS A 291 -17.43 5.07 -23.43
CA CYS A 291 -18.00 3.87 -24.07
C CYS A 291 -16.93 3.09 -24.87
N GLU A 292 -16.02 3.77 -25.56
CA GLU A 292 -14.93 3.12 -26.31
C GLU A 292 -13.96 2.41 -25.35
N LEU A 293 -13.59 3.02 -24.22
CA LEU A 293 -12.79 2.36 -23.20
C LEU A 293 -13.51 1.14 -22.61
N LEU A 294 -14.79 1.27 -22.29
CA LEU A 294 -15.60 0.13 -21.83
C LEU A 294 -15.64 -1.00 -22.86
N ARG A 295 -15.79 -0.68 -24.15
CA ARG A 295 -15.78 -1.67 -25.25
C ARG A 295 -14.43 -2.38 -25.37
N ARG A 296 -13.30 -1.68 -25.17
CA ARG A 296 -11.98 -2.31 -25.16
C ARG A 296 -11.79 -3.16 -23.93
N LEU A 297 -12.15 -2.65 -22.75
CA LEU A 297 -12.06 -3.36 -21.47
C LEU A 297 -12.97 -4.58 -21.41
N SER A 298 -14.15 -4.59 -22.07
CA SER A 298 -15.05 -5.74 -22.08
C SER A 298 -14.47 -7.03 -22.66
N LYS A 299 -13.34 -6.94 -23.36
CA LYS A 299 -12.60 -8.09 -23.90
C LYS A 299 -11.55 -8.64 -22.94
N LYS A 300 -11.23 -7.92 -21.86
CA LYS A 300 -10.07 -8.17 -21.01
C LYS A 300 -10.39 -8.12 -19.51
N ALA A 301 -11.49 -7.48 -19.12
CA ALA A 301 -11.87 -7.25 -17.73
C ALA A 301 -13.24 -7.87 -17.42
N ASP A 302 -13.49 -8.15 -16.14
CA ASP A 302 -14.77 -8.64 -15.63
C ASP A 302 -15.70 -7.49 -15.23
N PHE A 303 -15.11 -6.38 -14.77
CA PHE A 303 -15.82 -5.16 -14.37
C PHE A 303 -14.89 -3.94 -14.52
N VAL A 304 -15.48 -2.75 -14.49
CA VAL A 304 -14.73 -1.47 -14.56
C VAL A 304 -15.17 -0.58 -13.41
N THR A 305 -14.22 0.07 -12.75
CA THR A 305 -14.48 1.08 -11.74
C THR A 305 -14.05 2.46 -12.21
N VAL A 306 -14.69 3.48 -11.65
CA VAL A 306 -14.33 4.88 -11.86
C VAL A 306 -14.60 5.67 -10.59
N SER A 307 -13.74 6.64 -10.32
CA SER A 307 -13.91 7.57 -9.21
C SER A 307 -13.89 9.01 -9.74
N GLY A 308 -14.57 9.91 -9.03
CA GLY A 308 -14.56 11.33 -9.35
C GLY A 308 -15.03 12.17 -8.17
N ARG A 309 -14.63 13.44 -8.14
CA ARG A 309 -15.09 14.38 -7.11
C ARG A 309 -16.58 14.67 -7.24
N MET A 310 -17.30 14.65 -6.11
CA MET A 310 -18.71 15.04 -6.07
C MET A 310 -18.91 16.51 -6.45
N ASN A 311 -18.00 17.38 -6.04
CA ASN A 311 -18.08 18.83 -6.25
C ASN A 311 -17.45 19.29 -7.58
N ASN A 312 -17.33 18.39 -8.57
CA ASN A 312 -16.78 18.75 -9.88
C ASN A 312 -17.84 19.51 -10.71
N PRO A 313 -17.56 20.76 -11.14
CA PRO A 313 -18.52 21.59 -11.90
C PRO A 313 -18.89 21.02 -13.28
N HIS A 314 -18.16 20.02 -13.75
CA HIS A 314 -18.43 19.37 -15.04
C HIS A 314 -19.29 18.10 -14.93
N GLU A 315 -19.81 17.82 -13.74
CA GLU A 315 -20.77 16.74 -13.45
C GLU A 315 -20.35 15.36 -14.03
N PRO A 316 -19.11 14.86 -13.76
CA PRO A 316 -18.65 13.58 -14.27
C PRO A 316 -19.55 12.41 -13.82
N TYR A 317 -20.20 12.54 -12.68
CA TYR A 317 -21.16 11.58 -12.16
C TYR A 317 -22.30 11.31 -13.16
N ALA A 318 -22.90 12.37 -13.73
CA ALA A 318 -23.97 12.23 -14.72
C ALA A 318 -23.49 11.56 -16.01
N LEU A 319 -22.25 11.86 -16.44
CA LEU A 319 -21.63 11.23 -17.61
C LEU A 319 -21.49 9.71 -17.39
N TYR A 320 -20.93 9.28 -16.27
CA TYR A 320 -20.73 7.86 -16.00
C TYR A 320 -22.06 7.11 -15.84
N ARG A 321 -23.04 7.71 -15.18
CA ARG A 321 -24.42 7.16 -15.13
C ARG A 321 -25.00 6.94 -16.54
N ALA A 322 -24.83 7.92 -17.43
CA ALA A 322 -25.29 7.83 -18.82
C ALA A 322 -24.52 6.79 -19.66
N CYS A 323 -23.36 6.34 -19.20
CA CYS A 323 -22.57 5.25 -19.80
C CYS A 323 -22.84 3.88 -19.17
N GLY A 324 -23.73 3.76 -18.18
CA GLY A 324 -24.12 2.48 -17.56
C GLY A 324 -23.44 2.16 -16.23
N PHE A 325 -22.63 3.06 -15.68
CA PHE A 325 -22.10 2.90 -14.33
C PHE A 325 -23.22 3.01 -13.28
N SER A 326 -23.12 2.22 -12.24
CA SER A 326 -24.11 2.08 -11.18
C SER A 326 -23.47 1.91 -9.81
N HIS A 327 -24.32 1.74 -8.77
CA HIS A 327 -23.91 1.47 -7.39
C HIS A 327 -22.85 2.46 -6.86
N PRO A 328 -23.18 3.77 -6.82
CA PRO A 328 -22.26 4.76 -6.28
C PRO A 328 -22.05 4.55 -4.78
N VAL A 329 -20.78 4.55 -4.36
CA VAL A 329 -20.40 4.64 -2.97
C VAL A 329 -19.62 5.93 -2.79
N ILE A 330 -19.96 6.70 -1.76
CA ILE A 330 -19.28 7.95 -1.46
C ILE A 330 -18.19 7.71 -0.44
N TRP A 331 -17.05 8.32 -0.72
CA TRP A 331 -15.84 8.29 0.11
C TRP A 331 -15.42 9.73 0.42
N HIS A 332 -15.15 10.00 1.68
CA HIS A 332 -14.67 11.26 2.19
C HIS A 332 -13.15 11.19 2.32
N VAL A 333 -12.45 12.05 1.58
CA VAL A 333 -11.00 12.20 1.68
C VAL A 333 -10.71 13.45 2.50
N VAL A 334 -10.38 13.25 3.76
CA VAL A 334 -10.13 14.31 4.72
C VAL A 334 -8.64 14.60 4.77
N ARG A 335 -8.26 15.81 4.38
CA ARG A 335 -6.91 16.32 4.59
C ARG A 335 -6.87 17.07 5.91
N GLN A 336 -6.13 16.53 6.87
CA GLN A 336 -5.87 17.23 8.12
C GLN A 336 -5.07 18.50 7.81
N VAL A 337 -5.51 19.62 8.35
CA VAL A 337 -4.71 20.82 8.35
C VAL A 337 -3.55 20.56 9.29
N GLU A 338 -2.32 20.55 8.79
CA GLU A 338 -1.18 20.71 9.67
C GLU A 338 -1.39 22.04 10.42
N ILE A 339 -1.80 21.95 11.67
CA ILE A 339 -1.62 23.06 12.58
C ILE A 339 -0.10 23.14 12.74
N ARG A 340 0.57 23.92 11.88
CA ARG A 340 1.89 24.43 12.20
C ARG A 340 1.70 25.09 13.56
N ARG A 341 2.22 24.47 14.62
CA ARG A 341 2.42 25.21 15.85
C ARG A 341 3.35 26.33 15.44
N ALA A 342 2.83 27.56 15.41
CA ALA A 342 3.66 28.72 15.19
C ALA A 342 4.81 28.60 16.18
N SER A 343 6.04 28.77 15.71
CA SER A 343 7.19 28.80 16.63
C SER A 343 6.93 29.90 17.66
N GLY A 344 7.50 29.78 18.86
CA GLY A 344 7.33 30.82 19.86
C GLY A 344 7.65 32.23 19.31
N GLU A 345 8.63 32.36 18.40
CA GLU A 345 8.98 33.57 17.69
C GLU A 345 7.89 34.09 16.75
N GLU A 346 7.26 33.21 15.99
CA GLU A 346 6.12 33.57 15.09
C GLU A 346 4.89 34.03 15.89
N MET A 347 4.64 33.42 17.07
CA MET A 347 3.58 33.85 17.97
C MET A 347 3.87 35.19 18.64
N LEU A 348 5.09 35.44 19.04
CA LEU A 348 5.55 36.76 19.58
C LEU A 348 5.36 37.86 18.52
N ALA A 349 5.77 37.60 17.27
CA ALA A 349 5.57 38.50 16.15
C ALA A 349 4.10 38.80 15.85
N LEU A 350 3.22 37.81 15.90
CA LEU A 350 1.77 37.93 15.75
C LEU A 350 1.12 38.79 16.86
N TRP A 351 1.70 38.78 18.05
CA TRP A 351 1.25 39.58 19.19
C TRP A 351 1.95 40.96 19.25
N GLY A 352 2.82 41.27 18.28
CA GLY A 352 3.49 42.57 18.15
C GLY A 352 4.67 42.74 19.04
N TYR A 353 5.29 41.65 19.52
CA TYR A 353 6.51 41.67 20.31
C TYR A 353 7.71 41.22 19.47
N PRO A 354 8.81 41.96 19.39
CA PRO A 354 9.96 41.56 18.61
C PRO A 354 10.77 40.42 19.24
N ASP A 355 10.67 40.24 20.54
CA ASP A 355 11.30 39.15 21.30
C ASP A 355 10.59 38.90 22.65
N LEU A 356 10.99 37.84 23.35
CA LEU A 356 10.42 37.47 24.64
C LEU A 356 10.75 38.50 25.72
N ASP A 357 11.87 39.24 25.63
CA ASP A 357 12.31 40.20 26.63
C ASP A 357 11.45 41.44 26.63
N THR A 358 10.87 41.78 25.50
CA THR A 358 9.97 42.95 25.36
C THR A 358 8.53 42.61 25.67
N ALA A 359 8.16 41.30 25.85
CA ALA A 359 6.83 40.86 26.16
C ALA A 359 6.44 41.10 27.62
N PRO A 360 5.17 41.43 27.95
CA PRO A 360 4.70 41.62 29.31
C PRO A 360 4.80 40.31 30.12
N PRO A 361 4.84 40.37 31.48
CA PRO A 361 5.01 39.19 32.32
C PRO A 361 3.98 38.07 32.08
N THR A 362 2.77 38.43 31.75
CA THR A 362 1.68 37.48 31.43
C THR A 362 1.95 36.70 30.12
N ALA A 363 2.50 37.36 29.11
CA ALA A 363 2.90 36.71 27.87
C ALA A 363 4.14 35.82 28.08
N LYS A 364 5.16 36.30 28.84
CA LYS A 364 6.34 35.49 29.22
C LYS A 364 5.92 34.20 29.92
N PHE A 365 5.05 34.29 30.91
CA PHE A 365 4.56 33.11 31.64
C PHE A 365 3.85 32.10 30.71
N PHE A 366 3.06 32.57 29.74
CA PHE A 366 2.39 31.72 28.78
C PHE A 366 3.37 30.96 27.86
N PHE A 367 4.40 31.67 27.39
CA PHE A 367 5.43 31.06 26.54
C PHE A 367 6.29 30.06 27.27
N GLU A 368 6.70 30.37 28.50
CA GLU A 368 7.57 29.49 29.31
C GLU A 368 6.86 28.20 29.80
N ASN A 369 5.53 28.22 29.95
CA ASN A 369 4.80 27.11 30.58
C ASN A 369 3.82 26.40 29.69
N ILE A 370 3.46 26.93 28.49
CA ILE A 370 2.41 26.38 27.63
C ILE A 370 2.92 26.07 26.21
N VAL A 371 3.96 26.79 25.75
CA VAL A 371 4.48 26.65 24.37
C VAL A 371 5.85 25.93 24.34
N SER A 372 6.54 25.79 25.46
CA SER A 372 7.72 24.92 25.64
C SER A 372 7.27 23.49 25.89
#